data_ee54ef93210f4cd9ee74dcd7a07297a1
#
_entry.id   ee54ef93210f4cd9ee74dcd7a07297a1
#
_cell.length_a   1.000
_cell.length_b   1.000
_cell.length_c   1.000
_cell.angle_alpha   90.00
_cell.angle_beta   90.00
_cell.angle_gamma   90.00
#
_symmetry.space_group_name_H-M   'P 1'
#
loop_
_entity.id
_entity.type
_entity.pdbx_description
1 polymer ?
#
loop_
_entity_poly.entity_id
_entity_poly.type
_entity_poly.pdbx_seq_one_letter_code
_entity_poly.pdbx_strand_id
1 'polypeptide(L)'
;MNHKRVYRLYREDGLSLRLKRPRRHVSAAQRERQPAALAPNELWPMDFVSDALFDDRCLRALTVVDAYTREALAIDVDQGIKGEQLVEAMDRIASIRGTPRAIRVDNGPEFISKALDRWAYENGVTLDFSRPGKPTDNAFVESFNGRFRDECLNTHWFLSLADAKSKIDAWRRD
;
A
#
# COMPACT_ATOMS: atom_id res chain seq x y z
N MET A 1 8.55 -26.28 40.02
CA MET A 1 9.69 -25.33 39.90
C MET A 1 9.20 -23.92 40.10
N ASN A 2 9.85 -23.07 40.93
CA ASN A 2 9.33 -21.75 41.27
C ASN A 2 9.65 -20.75 40.11
N HIS A 3 8.62 -20.24 39.45
CA HIS A 3 8.70 -19.28 38.32
C HIS A 3 9.55 -18.05 38.64
N LYS A 4 9.48 -17.52 39.88
CA LYS A 4 10.28 -16.33 40.28
C LYS A 4 11.77 -16.64 40.32
N ARG A 5 12.17 -17.87 40.72
CA ARG A 5 13.57 -18.33 40.77
C ARG A 5 14.12 -18.48 39.33
N VAL A 6 13.36 -19.07 38.44
CA VAL A 6 13.73 -19.23 37.02
C VAL A 6 13.91 -17.86 36.36
N TYR A 7 12.99 -16.94 36.58
CA TYR A 7 13.07 -15.59 36.01
C TYR A 7 14.29 -14.82 36.52
N ARG A 8 14.65 -14.97 37.80
CA ARG A 8 15.85 -14.35 38.36
C ARG A 8 17.12 -14.87 37.69
N LEU A 9 17.29 -16.20 37.60
CA LEU A 9 18.42 -16.81 36.91
C LEU A 9 18.53 -16.39 35.45
N TYR A 10 17.40 -16.34 34.76
CA TYR A 10 17.34 -15.88 33.38
C TYR A 10 17.84 -14.44 33.18
N ARG A 11 17.62 -13.58 34.16
CA ARG A 11 18.15 -12.22 34.17
C ARG A 11 19.62 -12.14 34.55
N GLU A 12 20.07 -12.95 35.51
CA GLU A 12 21.45 -13.02 35.93
C GLU A 12 22.37 -13.50 34.80
N ASP A 13 21.89 -14.44 33.98
CA ASP A 13 22.59 -14.96 32.80
C ASP A 13 22.49 -14.05 31.56
N GLY A 14 21.89 -12.87 31.65
CA GLY A 14 21.78 -11.92 30.54
C GLY A 14 20.85 -12.35 29.40
N LEU A 15 20.07 -13.43 29.60
CA LEU A 15 19.18 -14.01 28.59
C LEU A 15 17.85 -13.27 28.44
N SER A 16 17.62 -12.16 29.17
CA SER A 16 16.38 -11.41 29.05
C SER A 16 16.29 -10.73 27.69
N LEU A 17 15.28 -11.08 26.91
CA LEU A 17 14.91 -10.36 25.69
C LEU A 17 14.69 -8.89 26.04
N ARG A 18 15.37 -7.99 25.33
CA ARG A 18 15.05 -6.56 25.39
C ARG A 18 13.67 -6.34 24.80
N LEU A 19 12.64 -6.40 25.65
CA LEU A 19 11.33 -5.91 25.25
C LEU A 19 11.47 -4.42 24.92
N LYS A 20 11.39 -4.04 23.65
CA LYS A 20 11.18 -2.66 23.27
C LYS A 20 9.92 -2.19 24.01
N ARG A 21 10.09 -1.41 25.07
CA ARG A 21 8.93 -0.75 25.69
C ARG A 21 8.23 0.03 24.57
N PRO A 22 6.93 -0.17 24.37
CA PRO A 22 6.20 0.68 23.44
C PRO A 22 6.48 2.11 23.88
N ARG A 23 6.98 2.94 22.95
CA ARG A 23 7.11 4.39 23.21
C ARG A 23 5.75 4.83 23.69
N ARG A 24 5.68 5.45 24.88
CA ARG A 24 4.45 6.13 25.33
C ARG A 24 3.96 6.93 24.13
N HIS A 25 2.74 6.64 23.68
CA HIS A 25 2.08 7.50 22.72
C HIS A 25 2.06 8.88 23.36
N VAL A 26 2.87 9.80 22.85
CA VAL A 26 2.67 11.22 23.08
C VAL A 26 1.23 11.44 22.72
N SER A 27 0.46 12.00 23.66
CA SER A 27 -0.98 12.22 23.56
C SER A 27 -1.34 12.63 22.15
N ALA A 28 -2.44 12.08 21.65
CA ALA A 28 -2.98 12.41 20.36
C ALA A 28 -3.15 13.93 20.23
N ALA A 29 -2.10 14.63 19.84
CA ALA A 29 -2.27 15.90 19.15
C ALA A 29 -3.31 15.59 18.08
N GLN A 30 -4.45 16.25 18.17
CA GLN A 30 -5.67 16.04 17.39
C GLN A 30 -5.31 15.44 16.04
N ARG A 31 -5.64 14.16 15.86
CA ARG A 31 -5.58 13.54 14.56
C ARG A 31 -6.62 14.28 13.75
N GLU A 32 -6.20 15.30 13.03
CA GLU A 32 -7.03 15.83 11.96
C GLU A 32 -7.34 14.63 11.08
N ARG A 33 -8.54 14.10 11.25
CA ARG A 33 -9.05 13.10 10.33
C ARG A 33 -9.06 13.79 8.97
N GLN A 34 -8.25 13.29 8.07
CA GLN A 34 -8.37 13.73 6.70
C GLN A 34 -9.82 13.49 6.27
N PRO A 35 -10.44 14.44 5.57
CA PRO A 35 -11.82 14.31 5.16
C PRO A 35 -11.99 12.99 4.39
N ALA A 36 -13.00 12.22 4.78
CA ALA A 36 -13.36 11.02 4.05
C ALA A 36 -13.89 11.44 2.67
N ALA A 37 -13.60 10.64 1.64
CA ALA A 37 -14.23 10.79 0.34
C ALA A 37 -15.76 10.66 0.51
N LEU A 38 -16.52 11.56 -0.07
CA LEU A 38 -17.99 11.62 0.03
C LEU A 38 -18.70 11.08 -1.20
N ALA A 39 -17.96 10.89 -2.30
CA ALA A 39 -18.48 10.37 -3.56
C ALA A 39 -17.41 9.54 -4.29
N PRO A 40 -17.83 8.67 -5.27
CA PRO A 40 -16.90 7.98 -6.15
C PRO A 40 -16.00 8.96 -6.89
N ASN A 41 -14.76 8.56 -7.15
CA ASN A 41 -13.73 9.36 -7.85
C ASN A 41 -13.31 10.66 -7.14
N GLU A 42 -13.65 10.86 -5.87
CA GLU A 42 -13.09 12.00 -5.13
C GLU A 42 -11.64 11.80 -4.76
N LEU A 43 -11.28 10.57 -4.36
CA LEU A 43 -9.92 10.25 -3.92
C LEU A 43 -9.53 8.83 -4.30
N TRP A 44 -8.43 8.70 -5.02
CA TRP A 44 -7.81 7.41 -5.31
C TRP A 44 -6.48 7.28 -4.54
N PRO A 45 -6.48 6.63 -3.38
CA PRO A 45 -5.23 6.23 -2.75
C PRO A 45 -4.58 5.11 -3.56
N MET A 46 -3.26 5.20 -3.71
CA MET A 46 -2.45 4.16 -4.33
C MET A 46 -1.16 3.92 -3.59
N ASP A 47 -0.64 2.69 -3.76
CA ASP A 47 0.56 2.23 -3.10
C ASP A 47 1.17 1.05 -3.86
N PHE A 48 2.39 0.68 -3.49
CA PHE A 48 3.08 -0.49 -4.01
C PHE A 48 3.19 -1.60 -2.97
N VAL A 49 2.85 -2.81 -3.40
CA VAL A 49 3.11 -4.03 -2.65
C VAL A 49 4.21 -4.81 -3.34
N SER A 50 5.20 -5.26 -2.59
CA SER A 50 6.29 -6.10 -3.11
C SER A 50 6.13 -7.54 -2.66
N ASP A 51 6.46 -8.47 -3.55
CA ASP A 51 6.51 -9.90 -3.33
C ASP A 51 7.61 -10.51 -4.22
N ALA A 52 7.71 -11.83 -4.31
CA ALA A 52 8.65 -12.54 -5.16
C ALA A 52 7.98 -13.63 -5.99
N LEU A 53 8.53 -13.88 -7.16
CA LEU A 53 8.24 -15.07 -7.95
C LEU A 53 8.93 -16.30 -7.33
N PHE A 54 8.56 -17.50 -7.75
CA PHE A 54 9.15 -18.77 -7.29
C PHE A 54 10.67 -18.86 -7.48
N ASP A 55 11.19 -18.12 -8.45
CA ASP A 55 12.63 -18.03 -8.77
C ASP A 55 13.31 -16.81 -8.08
N ASP A 56 12.74 -16.28 -7.01
CA ASP A 56 13.23 -15.15 -6.21
C ASP A 56 13.29 -13.80 -6.96
N ARG A 57 12.83 -13.72 -8.20
CA ARG A 57 12.71 -12.43 -8.89
C ARG A 57 11.65 -11.56 -8.23
N CYS A 58 11.99 -10.29 -8.07
CA CYS A 58 11.06 -9.32 -7.48
C CYS A 58 9.76 -9.23 -8.27
N LEU A 59 8.65 -9.16 -7.53
CA LEU A 59 7.31 -8.85 -8.01
C LEU A 59 6.83 -7.58 -7.32
N ARG A 60 6.36 -6.61 -8.09
CA ARG A 60 5.72 -5.40 -7.55
C ARG A 60 4.31 -5.28 -8.09
N ALA A 61 3.38 -4.95 -7.23
CA ALA A 61 2.00 -4.67 -7.57
C ALA A 61 1.67 -3.21 -7.23
N LEU A 62 1.24 -2.42 -8.22
CA LEU A 62 0.62 -1.13 -8.01
C LEU A 62 -0.85 -1.36 -7.67
N THR A 63 -1.30 -0.92 -6.53
CA THR A 63 -2.70 -0.97 -6.10
C THR A 63 -3.31 0.42 -6.17
N VAL A 64 -4.45 0.55 -6.83
CA VAL A 64 -5.25 1.78 -6.91
C VAL A 64 -6.66 1.47 -6.43
N VAL A 65 -7.13 2.20 -5.43
CA VAL A 65 -8.42 1.96 -4.79
C VAL A 65 -9.26 3.24 -4.80
N ASP A 66 -10.56 3.14 -4.99
CA ASP A 66 -11.45 4.26 -4.73
C ASP A 66 -11.76 4.34 -3.23
N ALA A 67 -11.46 5.49 -2.61
CA ALA A 67 -11.61 5.65 -1.17
C ALA A 67 -13.07 5.62 -0.69
N TYR A 68 -14.03 5.94 -1.57
CA TYR A 68 -15.45 5.93 -1.26
C TYR A 68 -16.08 4.54 -1.46
N THR A 69 -15.94 3.97 -2.66
CA THR A 69 -16.55 2.67 -3.00
C THR A 69 -15.78 1.49 -2.42
N ARG A 70 -14.50 1.66 -2.07
CA ARG A 70 -13.56 0.63 -1.61
C ARG A 70 -13.19 -0.37 -2.71
N GLU A 71 -13.54 -0.09 -3.93
CA GLU A 71 -13.24 -0.93 -5.08
C GLU A 71 -11.77 -0.84 -5.47
N ALA A 72 -11.15 -1.98 -5.78
CA ALA A 72 -9.84 -2.03 -6.40
C ALA A 72 -9.94 -1.66 -7.87
N LEU A 73 -9.60 -0.43 -8.23
CA LEU A 73 -9.68 0.08 -9.59
C LEU A 73 -8.65 -0.57 -10.51
N ALA A 74 -7.46 -0.81 -9.98
CA ALA A 74 -6.40 -1.57 -10.64
C ALA A 74 -5.49 -2.28 -9.64
N ILE A 75 -4.95 -3.42 -10.05
CA ILE A 75 -3.78 -4.07 -9.46
C ILE A 75 -2.86 -4.43 -10.61
N ASP A 76 -1.90 -3.57 -10.90
CA ASP A 76 -0.94 -3.78 -11.98
C ASP A 76 0.33 -4.42 -11.45
N VAL A 77 0.76 -5.49 -12.09
CA VAL A 77 1.84 -6.34 -11.61
C VAL A 77 2.97 -6.38 -12.62
N ASP A 78 4.20 -6.08 -12.16
CA ASP A 78 5.41 -6.21 -12.93
C ASP A 78 6.63 -6.46 -12.02
N GLN A 79 7.81 -6.68 -12.59
CA GLN A 79 9.08 -6.76 -11.84
C GLN A 79 9.57 -5.38 -11.39
N GLY A 80 9.22 -4.33 -12.13
CA GLY A 80 9.50 -2.94 -11.80
C GLY A 80 8.54 -2.02 -12.53
N ILE A 81 7.79 -1.22 -11.79
CA ILE A 81 6.84 -0.25 -12.35
C ILE A 81 7.44 1.14 -12.21
N LYS A 82 7.63 1.82 -13.33
CA LYS A 82 8.15 3.19 -13.41
C LYS A 82 7.00 4.20 -13.57
N GLY A 83 7.32 5.49 -13.51
CA GLY A 83 6.33 6.56 -13.63
C GLY A 83 5.49 6.52 -14.90
N GLU A 84 6.08 6.12 -16.03
CA GLU A 84 5.35 6.00 -17.31
C GLU A 84 4.30 4.87 -17.27
N GLN A 85 4.66 3.69 -16.73
CA GLN A 85 3.74 2.56 -16.59
C GLN A 85 2.63 2.87 -15.58
N LEU A 86 2.94 3.66 -14.54
CA LEU A 86 1.94 4.16 -13.60
C LEU A 86 0.95 5.07 -14.32
N VAL A 87 1.40 5.98 -15.18
CA VAL A 87 0.54 6.85 -15.99
C VAL A 87 -0.34 6.04 -16.94
N GLU A 88 0.19 5.02 -17.62
CA GLU A 88 -0.61 4.09 -18.44
C GLU A 88 -1.74 3.42 -17.65
N ALA A 89 -1.46 3.02 -16.40
CA ALA A 89 -2.50 2.49 -15.52
C ALA A 89 -3.56 3.54 -15.21
N MET A 90 -3.15 4.77 -14.91
CA MET A 90 -4.07 5.88 -14.63
C MET A 90 -4.95 6.22 -15.83
N ASP A 91 -4.37 6.31 -17.02
CA ASP A 91 -5.12 6.56 -18.27
C ASP A 91 -6.16 5.46 -18.51
N ARG A 92 -5.81 4.20 -18.31
CA ARG A 92 -6.72 3.07 -18.46
C ARG A 92 -7.89 3.15 -17.47
N ILE A 93 -7.63 3.47 -16.20
CA ILE A 93 -8.70 3.63 -15.20
C ILE A 93 -9.56 4.84 -15.57
N ALA A 94 -8.94 5.98 -15.86
CA ALA A 94 -9.63 7.21 -16.17
C ALA A 94 -10.52 7.11 -17.42
N SER A 95 -10.13 6.33 -18.43
CA SER A 95 -10.94 6.10 -19.63
C SER A 95 -12.26 5.37 -19.35
N ILE A 96 -12.33 4.59 -18.26
CA ILE A 96 -13.52 3.79 -17.88
C ILE A 96 -14.35 4.53 -16.82
N ARG A 97 -13.70 5.17 -15.85
CA ARG A 97 -14.32 5.72 -14.64
C ARG A 97 -14.40 7.25 -14.63
N GLY A 98 -13.71 7.92 -15.55
CA GLY A 98 -13.39 9.33 -15.43
C GLY A 98 -12.19 9.58 -14.51
N THR A 99 -11.70 10.81 -14.50
CA THR A 99 -10.56 11.20 -13.67
C THR A 99 -10.96 11.44 -12.21
N PRO A 100 -10.09 11.13 -11.23
CA PRO A 100 -10.37 11.44 -9.84
C PRO A 100 -10.16 12.94 -9.57
N ARG A 101 -10.75 13.45 -8.50
CA ARG A 101 -10.45 14.79 -8.01
C ARG A 101 -9.03 14.88 -7.42
N ALA A 102 -8.62 13.83 -6.70
CA ALA A 102 -7.31 13.74 -6.09
C ALA A 102 -6.77 12.32 -6.08
N ILE A 103 -5.46 12.21 -6.10
CA ILE A 103 -4.72 10.97 -5.92
C ILE A 103 -3.89 11.09 -4.65
N ARG A 104 -3.93 10.08 -3.77
CA ARG A 104 -3.10 10.04 -2.58
C ARG A 104 -2.04 8.99 -2.72
N VAL A 105 -0.78 9.41 -2.48
CA VAL A 105 0.41 8.57 -2.61
C VAL A 105 1.37 8.80 -1.46
N ASP A 106 2.30 7.89 -1.28
CA ASP A 106 3.48 8.12 -0.45
C ASP A 106 4.54 8.94 -1.21
N ASN A 107 5.70 9.15 -0.57
CA ASN A 107 6.82 9.87 -1.18
C ASN A 107 7.78 8.93 -1.92
N GLY A 108 7.29 7.83 -2.48
CA GLY A 108 8.08 6.91 -3.30
C GLY A 108 8.57 7.57 -4.59
N PRO A 109 9.75 7.18 -5.08
CA PRO A 109 10.35 7.80 -6.28
C PRO A 109 9.49 7.63 -7.54
N GLU A 110 8.66 6.60 -7.61
CA GLU A 110 7.75 6.35 -8.71
C GLU A 110 6.59 7.37 -8.74
N PHE A 111 6.16 7.80 -7.55
CA PHE A 111 5.10 8.80 -7.39
C PHE A 111 5.65 10.24 -7.50
N ILE A 112 6.92 10.45 -7.13
CA ILE A 112 7.62 11.72 -7.36
C ILE A 112 8.26 11.68 -8.76
N SER A 113 7.42 11.56 -9.79
CA SER A 113 7.87 11.46 -11.17
C SER A 113 7.28 12.57 -12.03
N LYS A 114 8.09 13.10 -12.96
CA LYS A 114 7.62 14.11 -13.93
C LYS A 114 6.44 13.60 -14.78
N ALA A 115 6.35 12.29 -14.99
CA ALA A 115 5.27 11.68 -15.76
C ALA A 115 3.95 11.81 -15.00
N LEU A 116 3.91 11.46 -13.71
CA LEU A 116 2.71 11.57 -12.90
C LEU A 116 2.32 13.03 -12.65
N ASP A 117 3.29 13.91 -12.37
CA ASP A 117 3.03 15.36 -12.21
C ASP A 117 2.38 15.96 -13.45
N ARG A 118 2.91 15.62 -14.63
CA ARG A 118 2.38 16.08 -15.89
C ARG A 118 0.96 15.55 -16.14
N TRP A 119 0.76 14.25 -15.92
CA TRP A 119 -0.56 13.62 -16.08
C TRP A 119 -1.60 14.26 -15.16
N ALA A 120 -1.25 14.48 -13.91
CA ALA A 120 -2.14 15.11 -12.93
C ALA A 120 -2.51 16.54 -13.35
N TYR A 121 -1.54 17.32 -13.83
CA TYR A 121 -1.77 18.68 -14.33
C TYR A 121 -2.70 18.69 -15.56
N GLU A 122 -2.43 17.83 -16.55
CA GLU A 122 -3.22 17.73 -17.79
C GLU A 122 -4.66 17.29 -17.54
N ASN A 123 -4.90 16.49 -16.49
CA ASN A 123 -6.21 15.98 -16.12
C ASN A 123 -6.91 16.78 -14.99
N GLY A 124 -6.30 17.83 -14.48
CA GLY A 124 -6.86 18.64 -13.38
C GLY A 124 -6.96 17.88 -12.04
N VAL A 125 -6.08 16.90 -11.83
CA VAL A 125 -6.03 16.04 -10.64
C VAL A 125 -5.06 16.59 -9.61
N THR A 126 -5.45 16.61 -8.34
CA THR A 126 -4.57 17.03 -7.25
C THR A 126 -3.75 15.84 -6.75
N LEU A 127 -2.42 15.98 -6.67
CA LEU A 127 -1.55 15.02 -6.01
C LEU A 127 -1.45 15.35 -4.51
N ASP A 128 -1.91 14.44 -3.66
CA ASP A 128 -1.90 14.54 -2.20
C ASP A 128 -0.84 13.58 -1.65
N PHE A 129 0.32 14.12 -1.32
CA PHE A 129 1.42 13.34 -0.77
C PHE A 129 1.25 13.13 0.73
N SER A 130 1.37 11.89 1.18
CA SER A 130 1.34 11.52 2.59
C SER A 130 2.44 12.24 3.36
N ARG A 131 2.10 12.77 4.54
CA ARG A 131 3.07 13.51 5.36
C ARG A 131 4.12 12.55 5.91
N PRO A 132 5.42 12.92 5.89
CA PRO A 132 6.48 12.10 6.43
C PRO A 132 6.20 11.67 7.88
N GLY A 133 6.32 10.36 8.16
CA GLY A 133 6.12 9.79 9.50
C GLY A 133 4.67 9.69 9.97
N LYS A 134 3.67 9.90 9.09
CA LYS A 134 2.26 9.70 9.39
C LYS A 134 1.63 8.60 8.50
N PRO A 135 1.83 7.33 8.84
CA PRO A 135 1.28 6.21 8.06
C PRO A 135 -0.25 6.23 7.98
N THR A 136 -0.93 6.88 8.93
CA THR A 136 -2.40 6.99 8.91
C THR A 136 -2.96 7.78 7.74
N ASP A 137 -2.14 8.53 7.03
CA ASP A 137 -2.58 9.34 5.90
C ASP A 137 -2.97 8.45 4.69
N ASN A 138 -2.38 7.25 4.56
CA ASN A 138 -2.70 6.28 3.50
C ASN A 138 -3.35 4.98 4.01
N ALA A 139 -4.00 5.04 5.18
CA ALA A 139 -4.55 3.87 5.89
C ALA A 139 -5.54 3.02 5.06
N PHE A 140 -6.21 3.59 4.06
CA PHE A 140 -7.16 2.86 3.22
C PHE A 140 -6.46 1.84 2.31
N VAL A 141 -5.47 2.31 1.56
CA VAL A 141 -4.74 1.40 0.67
C VAL A 141 -3.84 0.47 1.47
N GLU A 142 -3.31 0.89 2.63
CA GLU A 142 -2.59 0.01 3.54
C GLU A 142 -3.48 -1.14 4.04
N SER A 143 -4.73 -0.85 4.43
CA SER A 143 -5.70 -1.87 4.83
C SER A 143 -6.06 -2.80 3.68
N PHE A 144 -6.26 -2.26 2.48
CA PHE A 144 -6.47 -3.05 1.27
C PHE A 144 -5.27 -3.94 0.96
N ASN A 145 -4.06 -3.40 1.01
CA ASN A 145 -2.82 -4.12 0.77
C ASN A 145 -2.59 -5.24 1.81
N GLY A 146 -3.02 -5.03 3.06
CA GLY A 146 -3.02 -6.08 4.08
C GLY A 146 -3.89 -7.27 3.66
N ARG A 147 -5.14 -7.02 3.24
CA ARG A 147 -6.04 -8.07 2.75
C ARG A 147 -5.52 -8.73 1.47
N PHE A 148 -5.05 -7.94 0.52
CA PHE A 148 -4.44 -8.45 -0.70
C PHE A 148 -3.26 -9.39 -0.42
N ARG A 149 -2.43 -9.04 0.58
CA ARG A 149 -1.34 -9.89 1.02
C ARG A 149 -1.85 -11.19 1.65
N ASP A 150 -2.80 -11.09 2.58
CA ASP A 150 -3.28 -12.27 3.33
C ASP A 150 -4.12 -13.21 2.46
N GLU A 151 -4.97 -12.68 1.60
CA GLU A 151 -5.94 -13.44 0.84
C GLU A 151 -5.41 -13.90 -0.55
N CYS A 152 -4.43 -13.21 -1.11
CA CYS A 152 -3.89 -13.51 -2.44
C CYS A 152 -2.40 -13.84 -2.43
N LEU A 153 -1.54 -12.90 -1.99
CA LEU A 153 -0.09 -13.09 -2.15
C LEU A 153 0.43 -14.26 -1.31
N ASN A 154 0.05 -14.34 -0.04
CA ASN A 154 0.48 -15.41 0.88
C ASN A 154 -0.15 -16.77 0.58
N THR A 155 -1.22 -16.82 -0.21
CA THR A 155 -1.93 -18.07 -0.53
C THR A 155 -1.49 -18.71 -1.86
N HIS A 156 -0.70 -17.99 -2.65
CA HIS A 156 -0.27 -18.47 -3.97
C HIS A 156 1.25 -18.47 -4.13
N TRP A 157 1.73 -19.48 -4.87
CA TRP A 157 3.06 -19.48 -5.45
C TRP A 157 2.98 -18.92 -6.87
N PHE A 158 3.81 -17.94 -7.21
CA PHE A 158 3.83 -17.32 -8.53
C PHE A 158 4.99 -17.89 -9.36
N LEU A 159 4.69 -18.81 -10.27
CA LEU A 159 5.69 -19.49 -11.10
C LEU A 159 6.31 -18.57 -12.16
N SER A 160 5.58 -17.56 -12.58
CA SER A 160 6.02 -16.55 -13.56
C SER A 160 5.23 -15.26 -13.40
N LEU A 161 5.69 -14.19 -14.04
CA LEU A 161 4.97 -12.92 -14.08
C LEU A 161 3.57 -13.07 -14.71
N ALA A 162 3.41 -13.89 -15.74
CA ALA A 162 2.12 -14.16 -16.37
C ALA A 162 1.17 -14.91 -15.43
N ASP A 163 1.69 -15.89 -14.68
CA ASP A 163 0.94 -16.62 -13.67
C ASP A 163 0.50 -15.70 -12.53
N ALA A 164 1.38 -14.81 -12.06
CA ALA A 164 1.06 -13.82 -11.05
C ALA A 164 -0.06 -12.87 -11.51
N LYS A 165 0.07 -12.33 -12.72
CA LYS A 165 -0.97 -11.46 -13.32
C LYS A 165 -2.32 -12.16 -13.38
N SER A 166 -2.36 -13.42 -13.82
CA SER A 166 -3.59 -14.19 -13.94
C SER A 166 -4.27 -14.44 -12.59
N LYS A 167 -3.50 -14.89 -11.57
CA LYS A 167 -4.02 -15.18 -10.23
C LYS A 167 -4.50 -13.92 -9.50
N ILE A 168 -3.74 -12.84 -9.60
CA ILE A 168 -4.08 -11.56 -8.98
C ILE A 168 -5.31 -10.94 -9.65
N ASP A 169 -5.43 -11.02 -10.97
CA ASP A 169 -6.61 -10.52 -11.68
C ASP A 169 -7.87 -11.36 -11.38
N ALA A 170 -7.73 -12.67 -11.19
CA ALA A 170 -8.82 -13.53 -10.73
C ALA A 170 -9.28 -13.11 -9.32
N TRP A 171 -8.35 -12.98 -8.36
CA TRP A 171 -8.68 -12.53 -7.01
C TRP A 171 -9.34 -11.14 -6.97
N ARG A 172 -8.91 -10.21 -7.84
CA ARG A 172 -9.49 -8.86 -7.89
C ARG A 172 -10.96 -8.86 -8.36
N ARG A 173 -11.37 -9.87 -9.14
CA ARG A 173 -12.74 -9.98 -9.68
C ARG A 173 -13.73 -10.65 -8.74
N ASP A 174 -13.23 -11.42 -7.75
CA ASP A 174 -14.02 -12.08 -6.72
C ASP A 174 -14.42 -11.09 -5.61
#